data_dabb35f8bf81faaf44a6be3dd6c20037
#
_entry.id   dabb35f8bf81faaf44a6be3dd6c20037
#
_cell.length_a   1.000
_cell.length_b   1.000
_cell.length_c   1.000
_cell.angle_alpha   90.00
_cell.angle_beta   90.00
_cell.angle_gamma   90.00
#
_symmetry.space_group_name_H-M   'P 1'
#
loop_
_entity.id
_entity.type
_entity.pdbx_description
1 polymer ?
#
loop_
_entity_poly.entity_id
_entity_poly.type
_entity_poly.pdbx_seq_one_letter_code
_entity_poly.pdbx_strand_id
1 'polypeptide(L)'
;SATQATNGVAGDTIQKGEALTLRFFEQNILTDVNPKAPDGGTERLDPTASASGVVIKFDGVGNSEDLVLILDLKDANGNEVTRAVNVQNSDLIKGNANIPSPYSTEFTLDNNDALLILEQNDYTVAGETYQIQGIQIMQSANGLTGTAINLNGGIGASGGSNATSGLTAWDPTDNDVLKIVDIGFVQQTSGTFNANLDFSFALADADGDPTATQHIPVTVSNDYIV
;
A
#
# COMPACT_ATOMS: atom_id res chain seq x y z
N SER A 1 14.37 25.29 -8.07
CA SER A 1 13.64 24.13 -7.54
C SER A 1 12.55 24.66 -6.63
N ALA A 2 11.31 24.32 -6.91
CA ALA A 2 10.23 24.58 -5.99
C ALA A 2 10.48 23.71 -4.74
N THR A 3 10.50 24.33 -3.57
CA THR A 3 10.53 23.61 -2.30
C THR A 3 9.20 22.86 -2.18
N GLN A 4 9.23 21.55 -2.24
CA GLN A 4 8.03 20.75 -2.00
C GLN A 4 7.66 20.89 -0.53
N ALA A 5 6.38 21.05 -0.24
CA ALA A 5 5.88 20.97 1.12
C ALA A 5 5.95 19.51 1.58
N THR A 6 6.54 19.27 2.73
CA THR A 6 6.65 17.94 3.33
C THR A 6 5.81 17.86 4.60
N ASN A 7 5.35 16.66 4.92
CA ASN A 7 4.60 16.39 6.14
C ASN A 7 5.50 15.64 7.13
N GLY A 8 5.53 16.10 8.35
CA GLY A 8 6.31 15.53 9.44
C GLY A 8 5.64 15.74 10.80
N VAL A 9 6.35 15.43 11.87
CA VAL A 9 5.84 15.52 13.24
C VAL A 9 6.29 16.82 13.91
N ALA A 10 7.58 17.05 14.00
CA ALA A 10 8.15 18.28 14.57
C ALA A 10 8.79 19.13 13.47
N GLY A 11 7.97 19.52 12.48
CA GLY A 11 8.43 20.24 11.30
C GLY A 11 8.06 19.48 10.02
N ASP A 12 9.00 19.35 9.10
CA ASP A 12 8.82 18.75 7.78
C ASP A 12 9.36 17.30 7.68
N THR A 13 9.74 16.70 8.81
CA THR A 13 10.35 15.37 8.87
C THR A 13 9.72 14.50 9.95
N ILE A 14 9.92 13.18 9.82
CA ILE A 14 9.67 12.18 10.86
C ILE A 14 11.05 11.67 11.29
N GLN A 15 11.43 11.98 12.51
CA GLN A 15 12.74 11.63 13.09
C GLN A 15 12.62 10.42 14.01
N LYS A 16 13.76 9.90 14.45
CA LYS A 16 13.80 8.86 15.47
C LYS A 16 13.07 9.31 16.74
N GLY A 17 12.18 8.47 17.23
CA GLY A 17 11.34 8.78 18.39
C GLY A 17 10.00 9.43 18.02
N GLU A 18 9.77 9.74 16.76
CA GLU A 18 8.54 10.33 16.25
C GLU A 18 7.70 9.31 15.47
N ALA A 19 6.39 9.51 15.47
CA ALA A 19 5.45 8.76 14.64
C ALA A 19 4.40 9.71 14.09
N LEU A 20 4.21 9.68 12.77
CA LEU A 20 3.11 10.38 12.12
C LEU A 20 1.89 9.45 12.08
N THR A 21 0.78 9.89 12.65
CA THR A 21 -0.48 9.14 12.63
C THR A 21 -1.46 9.78 11.66
N LEU A 22 -1.97 8.97 10.75
CA LEU A 22 -3.02 9.32 9.80
C LEU A 22 -4.29 8.55 10.15
N ARG A 23 -5.45 9.20 10.01
CA ARG A 23 -6.77 8.58 10.11
C ARG A 23 -7.61 9.01 8.93
N PHE A 24 -8.47 8.12 8.46
CA PHE A 24 -9.21 8.34 7.22
C PHE A 24 -10.65 8.76 7.49
N PHE A 25 -11.09 9.83 6.81
CA PHE A 25 -12.42 10.38 6.97
C PHE A 25 -13.07 10.63 5.61
N GLU A 26 -14.35 10.32 5.50
CA GLU A 26 -15.12 10.59 4.28
C GLU A 26 -15.41 12.09 4.09
N GLN A 27 -15.43 12.84 5.17
CA GLN A 27 -15.79 14.25 5.17
C GLN A 27 -14.69 15.11 5.80
N ASN A 28 -14.75 16.40 5.50
CA ASN A 28 -13.86 17.36 6.12
C ASN A 28 -14.16 17.50 7.61
N ILE A 29 -13.18 17.18 8.45
CA ILE A 29 -13.27 17.24 9.92
C ILE A 29 -12.71 18.54 10.52
N LEU A 30 -12.32 19.53 9.70
CA LEU A 30 -11.70 20.77 10.19
C LEU A 30 -12.61 21.60 11.08
N THR A 31 -13.93 21.35 11.07
CA THR A 31 -14.88 21.96 12.00
C THR A 31 -14.92 21.27 13.35
N ASP A 32 -14.44 20.03 13.42
CA ASP A 32 -14.54 19.14 14.57
C ASP A 32 -13.23 19.03 15.35
N VAL A 33 -12.12 19.48 14.73
CA VAL A 33 -10.80 19.52 15.35
C VAL A 33 -10.27 20.95 15.44
N ASN A 34 -9.54 21.23 16.52
CA ASN A 34 -8.84 22.50 16.66
C ASN A 34 -7.36 22.32 16.26
N PRO A 35 -6.93 22.75 15.07
CA PRO A 35 -5.56 22.54 14.60
C PRO A 35 -4.49 23.24 15.43
N LYS A 36 -4.89 24.07 16.41
CA LYS A 36 -4.00 24.78 17.33
C LYS A 36 -4.01 24.21 18.74
N ALA A 37 -4.89 23.26 19.02
CA ALA A 37 -4.90 22.62 20.32
C ALA A 37 -3.70 21.69 20.46
N PRO A 38 -3.05 21.67 21.63
CA PRO A 38 -2.09 20.60 21.91
C PRO A 38 -2.82 19.26 21.84
N ASP A 39 -2.12 18.23 21.39
CA ASP A 39 -2.66 16.88 21.31
C ASP A 39 -3.32 16.47 22.62
N GLY A 40 -4.61 16.61 22.68
CA GLY A 40 -5.47 16.23 23.78
C GLY A 40 -6.49 15.22 23.30
N GLY A 41 -6.95 14.36 24.18
CA GLY A 41 -7.90 13.29 23.84
C GLY A 41 -9.22 13.74 23.17
N THR A 42 -9.48 15.05 23.12
CA THR A 42 -10.68 15.61 22.48
C THR A 42 -10.61 15.66 20.95
N GLU A 43 -9.43 15.47 20.37
CA GLU A 43 -9.22 15.53 18.92
C GLU A 43 -9.06 14.13 18.29
N ARG A 44 -9.25 13.09 19.06
CA ARG A 44 -9.24 11.71 18.59
C ARG A 44 -10.62 11.34 18.06
N LEU A 45 -10.85 11.68 16.80
CA LEU A 45 -12.04 11.24 16.10
C LEU A 45 -11.84 9.82 15.57
N ASP A 46 -12.89 9.01 15.65
CA ASP A 46 -12.90 7.69 15.05
C ASP A 46 -12.92 7.80 13.52
N PRO A 47 -12.13 7.02 12.80
CA PRO A 47 -12.13 7.00 11.34
C PRO A 47 -13.52 6.69 10.79
N THR A 48 -13.91 7.38 9.72
CA THR A 48 -15.19 7.14 9.01
C THR A 48 -14.98 6.59 7.60
N ALA A 49 -13.73 6.53 7.13
CA ALA A 49 -13.35 5.99 5.85
C ALA A 49 -12.31 4.89 6.00
N SER A 50 -12.20 4.06 4.98
CA SER A 50 -11.16 3.05 4.85
C SER A 50 -10.63 2.99 3.43
N ALA A 51 -9.43 2.42 3.26
CA ALA A 51 -8.82 2.18 1.96
C ALA A 51 -8.30 0.75 1.89
N SER A 52 -8.31 0.17 0.69
CA SER A 52 -7.71 -1.15 0.45
C SER A 52 -6.18 -1.10 0.34
N GLY A 53 -5.60 0.07 0.19
CA GLY A 53 -4.17 0.28 0.19
C GLY A 53 -3.81 1.75 0.28
N VAL A 54 -2.52 2.01 0.44
CA VAL A 54 -1.96 3.36 0.47
C VAL A 54 -0.71 3.43 -0.39
N VAL A 55 -0.51 4.59 -0.97
CA VAL A 55 0.71 4.93 -1.70
C VAL A 55 1.32 6.14 -1.02
N ILE A 56 2.59 6.06 -0.64
CA ILE A 56 3.28 7.13 0.06
C ILE A 56 4.52 7.50 -0.73
N LYS A 57 4.60 8.77 -1.12
CA LYS A 57 5.79 9.33 -1.76
C LYS A 57 6.64 10.04 -0.73
N PHE A 58 7.92 9.70 -0.71
CA PHE A 58 8.95 10.30 0.14
C PHE A 58 9.92 11.15 -0.69
N ASP A 59 10.38 12.27 -0.13
CA ASP A 59 11.44 13.11 -0.68
C ASP A 59 12.77 12.74 -0.05
N GLY A 60 13.77 12.48 -0.86
CA GLY A 60 15.15 12.35 -0.45
C GLY A 60 15.46 11.14 0.44
N VAL A 61 14.90 9.98 0.13
CA VAL A 61 15.19 8.74 0.87
C VAL A 61 16.60 8.24 0.57
N GLY A 62 17.44 8.11 1.58
CA GLY A 62 18.77 7.50 1.49
C GLY A 62 18.74 6.02 1.09
N ASN A 63 19.93 5.41 1.05
CA ASN A 63 20.04 4.02 0.61
C ASN A 63 19.91 3.00 1.75
N SER A 64 19.81 3.45 2.98
CA SER A 64 19.74 2.60 4.17
C SER A 64 18.48 2.82 5.01
N GLU A 65 17.59 3.74 4.59
CA GLU A 65 16.44 4.08 5.39
C GLU A 65 15.36 3.02 5.26
N ASP A 66 15.07 2.40 6.39
CA ASP A 66 13.97 1.47 6.57
C ASP A 66 12.87 2.14 7.40
N LEU A 67 11.64 1.72 7.25
CA LEU A 67 10.53 2.27 8.00
C LEU A 67 9.57 1.18 8.50
N VAL A 68 8.79 1.57 9.49
CA VAL A 68 7.72 0.74 10.05
C VAL A 68 6.40 1.45 9.89
N LEU A 69 5.42 0.72 9.41
CA LEU A 69 4.02 1.11 9.39
C LEU A 69 3.28 0.31 10.45
N ILE A 70 2.39 0.97 11.19
CA ILE A 70 1.41 0.31 12.03
C ILE A 70 0.05 0.60 11.42
N LEU A 71 -0.59 -0.44 10.91
CA LEU A 71 -1.90 -0.35 10.27
C LEU A 71 -2.99 -0.54 11.32
N ASP A 72 -3.95 0.36 11.31
CA ASP A 72 -5.23 0.20 12.00
C ASP A 72 -6.24 -0.30 10.97
N LEU A 73 -6.69 -1.54 11.17
CA LEU A 73 -7.44 -2.30 10.19
C LEU A 73 -8.84 -2.62 10.69
N LYS A 74 -9.82 -2.55 9.80
CA LYS A 74 -11.21 -2.89 10.08
C LYS A 74 -11.79 -3.76 8.97
N ASP A 75 -12.50 -4.81 9.34
CA ASP A 75 -13.23 -5.64 8.39
C ASP A 75 -14.68 -5.17 8.18
N ALA A 76 -15.37 -5.78 7.22
CA ALA A 76 -16.78 -5.47 6.92
C ALA A 76 -17.74 -5.78 8.09
N ASN A 77 -17.34 -6.59 9.05
CA ASN A 77 -18.13 -6.93 10.23
C ASN A 77 -17.86 -5.99 11.41
N GLY A 78 -16.94 -5.04 11.24
CA GLY A 78 -16.54 -4.09 12.25
C GLY A 78 -15.47 -4.62 13.21
N ASN A 79 -14.86 -5.77 12.94
CA ASN A 79 -13.73 -6.25 13.74
C ASN A 79 -12.49 -5.41 13.44
N GLU A 80 -11.78 -5.02 14.47
CA GLU A 80 -10.59 -4.18 14.39
C GLU A 80 -9.36 -4.96 14.82
N VAL A 81 -8.28 -4.81 14.08
CA VAL A 81 -6.97 -5.38 14.40
C VAL A 81 -5.87 -4.40 14.01
N THR A 82 -4.74 -4.54 14.67
CA THR A 82 -3.53 -3.75 14.36
C THR A 82 -2.46 -4.68 13.81
N ARG A 83 -1.82 -4.28 12.72
CA ARG A 83 -0.69 -5.01 12.12
C ARG A 83 0.47 -4.08 11.87
N ALA A 84 1.67 -4.52 12.23
CA ALA A 84 2.89 -3.82 11.89
C ALA A 84 3.46 -4.35 10.58
N VAL A 85 3.94 -3.45 9.74
CA VAL A 85 4.61 -3.74 8.47
C VAL A 85 6.02 -3.15 8.52
N ASN A 86 7.03 -3.98 8.31
CA ASN A 86 8.41 -3.56 8.14
C ASN A 86 8.68 -3.35 6.66
N VAL A 87 9.14 -2.16 6.30
CA VAL A 87 9.47 -1.77 4.94
C VAL A 87 10.97 -1.54 4.86
N GLN A 88 11.67 -2.41 4.15
CA GLN A 88 13.09 -2.24 3.90
C GLN A 88 13.32 -1.25 2.76
N ASN A 89 14.47 -0.62 2.73
CA ASN A 89 14.84 0.29 1.65
C ASN A 89 14.70 -0.32 0.25
N SER A 90 14.95 -1.63 0.14
CA SER A 90 14.78 -2.39 -1.10
C SER A 90 13.33 -2.53 -1.55
N ASP A 91 12.36 -2.34 -0.66
CA ASP A 91 10.94 -2.42 -0.96
C ASP A 91 10.40 -1.11 -1.55
N LEU A 92 11.18 -0.05 -1.41
CA LEU A 92 10.84 1.26 -1.94
C LEU A 92 11.14 1.35 -3.44
N ILE A 93 10.17 1.79 -4.21
CA ILE A 93 10.31 1.99 -5.65
C ILE A 93 11.06 3.29 -5.89
N LYS A 94 12.19 3.21 -6.59
CA LYS A 94 13.02 4.36 -6.96
C LYS A 94 13.08 4.48 -8.48
N GLY A 95 12.90 5.71 -8.97
CA GLY A 95 12.91 6.04 -10.41
C GLY A 95 11.58 5.78 -11.13
N ASN A 96 11.17 6.72 -11.95
CA ASN A 96 9.88 6.71 -12.65
C ASN A 96 9.62 5.47 -13.50
N ALA A 97 10.65 4.92 -14.13
CA ALA A 97 10.52 3.75 -14.99
C ALA A 97 10.12 2.46 -14.23
N ASN A 98 10.27 2.47 -12.90
CA ASN A 98 9.97 1.34 -12.05
C ASN A 98 8.59 1.44 -11.39
N ILE A 99 7.90 2.57 -11.55
CA ILE A 99 6.54 2.73 -11.01
C ILE A 99 5.60 1.89 -11.87
N PRO A 100 4.89 0.92 -11.29
CA PRO A 100 3.98 0.09 -12.06
C PRO A 100 2.67 0.82 -12.39
N SER A 101 1.99 0.34 -13.45
CA SER A 101 0.63 0.75 -13.73
C SER A 101 -0.34 0.18 -12.67
N PRO A 102 -1.37 0.92 -12.23
CA PRO A 102 -1.77 2.25 -12.69
C PRO A 102 -1.04 3.41 -12.00
N TYR A 103 -0.22 3.17 -11.00
CA TYR A 103 0.38 4.21 -10.15
C TYR A 103 1.29 5.17 -10.92
N SER A 104 1.88 4.72 -12.02
CA SER A 104 2.71 5.57 -12.89
C SER A 104 1.97 6.69 -13.60
N THR A 105 0.63 6.69 -13.60
CA THR A 105 -0.18 7.80 -14.12
C THR A 105 -0.38 8.91 -13.11
N GLU A 106 -0.28 8.59 -11.82
CA GLU A 106 -0.58 9.50 -10.71
C GLU A 106 0.68 10.04 -10.03
N PHE A 107 1.74 9.20 -9.99
CA PHE A 107 2.96 9.54 -9.26
C PHE A 107 4.16 9.70 -10.19
N THR A 108 4.99 10.68 -9.90
CA THR A 108 6.31 10.88 -10.51
C THR A 108 7.35 11.06 -9.43
N LEU A 109 8.55 10.52 -9.67
CA LEU A 109 9.68 10.58 -8.74
C LEU A 109 10.79 11.45 -9.32
N ASP A 110 11.27 12.37 -8.50
CA ASP A 110 12.51 13.09 -8.76
C ASP A 110 13.74 12.28 -8.29
N ASN A 111 14.92 12.85 -8.45
CA ASN A 111 16.14 12.21 -7.94
C ASN A 111 16.07 12.06 -6.42
N ASN A 112 16.32 10.85 -5.95
CA ASN A 112 16.27 10.43 -4.54
C ASN A 112 14.86 10.32 -3.93
N ASP A 113 13.80 10.58 -4.69
CA ASP A 113 12.46 10.25 -4.24
C ASP A 113 12.26 8.74 -4.21
N ALA A 114 11.36 8.31 -3.34
CA ALA A 114 10.94 6.92 -3.27
C ALA A 114 9.41 6.80 -3.13
N LEU A 115 8.86 5.72 -3.65
CA LEU A 115 7.44 5.41 -3.55
C LEU A 115 7.26 4.09 -2.80
N LEU A 116 6.42 4.12 -1.80
CA LEU A 116 5.90 2.94 -1.12
C LEU A 116 4.50 2.68 -1.64
N ILE A 117 4.23 1.44 -2.05
CA ILE A 117 2.90 0.96 -2.39
C ILE A 117 2.57 -0.17 -1.44
N LEU A 118 1.47 -0.03 -0.72
CA LEU A 118 0.94 -1.04 0.18
C LEU A 118 -0.47 -1.39 -0.27
N GLU A 119 -0.68 -2.65 -0.65
CA GLU A 119 -1.94 -3.17 -1.14
C GLU A 119 -2.56 -4.17 -0.16
N GLN A 120 -3.83 -4.48 -0.32
CA GLN A 120 -4.56 -5.34 0.62
C GLN A 120 -3.91 -6.72 0.80
N ASN A 121 -3.36 -7.28 -0.26
CA ASN A 121 -2.68 -8.59 -0.22
C ASN A 121 -1.36 -8.56 0.57
N ASP A 122 -0.78 -7.38 0.85
CA ASP A 122 0.45 -7.27 1.63
C ASP A 122 0.20 -7.45 3.14
N TYR A 123 -1.01 -7.14 3.59
CA TYR A 123 -1.34 -7.17 5.02
C TYR A 123 -2.51 -8.09 5.40
N THR A 124 -3.16 -8.75 4.44
CA THR A 124 -4.22 -9.72 4.68
C THR A 124 -3.83 -11.13 4.25
N VAL A 125 -4.51 -12.12 4.80
CA VAL A 125 -4.43 -13.51 4.35
C VAL A 125 -5.73 -13.94 3.68
N ALA A 126 -5.70 -15.08 3.00
CA ALA A 126 -6.87 -15.60 2.30
C ALA A 126 -8.10 -15.70 3.24
N GLY A 127 -9.21 -15.12 2.81
CA GLY A 127 -10.46 -15.07 3.58
C GLY A 127 -10.63 -13.86 4.48
N GLU A 128 -9.63 -13.01 4.60
CA GLU A 128 -9.75 -11.75 5.32
C GLU A 128 -10.20 -10.61 4.40
N THR A 129 -10.98 -9.68 4.95
CA THR A 129 -11.52 -8.52 4.24
C THR A 129 -11.13 -7.19 4.88
N TYR A 130 -10.05 -7.19 5.66
CA TYR A 130 -9.58 -5.99 6.34
C TYR A 130 -9.23 -4.87 5.35
N GLN A 131 -9.56 -3.65 5.74
CA GLN A 131 -9.17 -2.41 5.09
C GLN A 131 -8.49 -1.50 6.09
N ILE A 132 -7.67 -0.59 5.59
CA ILE A 132 -6.92 0.36 6.40
C ILE A 132 -7.82 1.54 6.74
N GLN A 133 -8.03 1.81 8.02
CA GLN A 133 -8.74 3.01 8.51
C GLN A 133 -7.79 4.05 9.12
N GLY A 134 -6.55 3.64 9.39
CA GLY A 134 -5.50 4.50 9.91
C GLY A 134 -4.13 3.87 9.74
N ILE A 135 -3.11 4.71 9.80
CA ILE A 135 -1.72 4.27 9.66
C ILE A 135 -0.80 5.15 10.51
N GLN A 136 0.14 4.54 11.20
CA GLN A 136 1.27 5.22 11.83
C GLN A 136 2.52 4.93 11.02
N ILE A 137 3.32 5.96 10.79
CA ILE A 137 4.56 5.91 10.00
C ILE A 137 5.71 6.35 10.89
N MET A 138 6.74 5.52 10.97
CA MET A 138 7.92 5.82 11.78
C MET A 138 9.18 5.21 11.17
N GLN A 139 10.33 5.70 11.61
CA GLN A 139 11.61 5.06 11.27
C GLN A 139 11.73 3.68 11.92
N SER A 140 12.43 2.76 11.25
CA SER A 140 12.75 1.44 11.81
C SER A 140 13.55 1.52 13.11
N ALA A 141 14.40 2.51 13.24
CA ALA A 141 15.20 2.76 14.44
C ALA A 141 14.38 3.04 15.72
N ASN A 142 13.10 3.33 15.62
CA ASN A 142 12.22 3.41 16.78
C ASN A 142 12.05 2.07 17.48
N GLY A 143 12.23 0.98 16.75
CA GLY A 143 11.96 -0.36 17.24
C GLY A 143 10.48 -0.63 17.48
N LEU A 144 10.14 -1.89 17.51
CA LEU A 144 8.81 -2.38 17.86
C LEU A 144 8.98 -3.68 18.64
N THR A 145 8.15 -3.95 19.59
CA THR A 145 8.12 -5.26 20.24
C THR A 145 7.08 -6.15 19.56
N GLY A 146 7.47 -7.35 19.16
CA GLY A 146 6.57 -8.31 18.54
C GLY A 146 6.91 -8.61 17.09
N THR A 147 5.94 -9.13 16.38
CA THR A 147 6.06 -9.54 14.99
C THR A 147 5.61 -8.43 14.04
N ALA A 148 6.23 -8.35 12.89
CA ALA A 148 5.79 -7.49 11.80
C ALA A 148 5.77 -8.27 10.49
N ILE A 149 4.99 -7.78 9.54
CA ILE A 149 4.95 -8.28 8.17
C ILE A 149 6.13 -7.66 7.43
N ASN A 150 6.91 -8.46 6.73
CA ASN A 150 7.91 -7.92 5.82
C ASN A 150 7.27 -7.58 4.49
N LEU A 151 7.29 -6.30 4.12
CA LEU A 151 6.88 -5.87 2.79
C LEU A 151 7.97 -6.30 1.78
N ASN A 152 7.60 -7.02 0.75
CA ASN A 152 8.54 -7.54 -0.25
C ASN A 152 8.56 -6.74 -1.56
N GLY A 153 8.00 -5.52 -1.57
CA GLY A 153 8.00 -4.64 -2.73
C GLY A 153 7.17 -5.13 -3.93
N GLY A 154 6.45 -6.23 -3.78
CA GLY A 154 5.68 -6.81 -4.86
C GLY A 154 4.24 -6.31 -4.90
N ILE A 155 3.86 -5.64 -5.97
CA ILE A 155 2.46 -5.29 -6.24
C ILE A 155 1.73 -6.54 -6.68
N GLY A 156 0.64 -6.85 -6.00
CA GLY A 156 -0.12 -8.07 -6.28
C GLY A 156 0.76 -9.31 -6.21
N ALA A 157 1.81 -9.23 -5.40
CA ALA A 157 2.75 -10.33 -5.29
C ALA A 157 2.00 -11.58 -4.86
N SER A 158 2.13 -12.61 -5.67
CA SER A 158 1.72 -13.95 -5.28
C SER A 158 2.40 -14.44 -4.00
N GLY A 159 3.32 -13.65 -3.46
CA GLY A 159 3.97 -13.84 -2.18
C GLY A 159 3.51 -12.90 -1.07
N GLY A 160 2.51 -12.07 -1.31
CA GLY A 160 1.91 -11.17 -0.31
C GLY A 160 1.35 -11.89 0.92
N SER A 161 1.19 -13.20 0.81
CA SER A 161 0.94 -14.09 1.94
C SER A 161 2.02 -14.06 3.05
N ASN A 162 3.08 -13.30 2.90
CA ASN A 162 4.00 -13.00 4.00
C ASN A 162 3.36 -12.13 5.08
N ALA A 163 2.14 -11.70 4.84
CA ALA A 163 1.36 -10.87 5.73
C ALA A 163 1.24 -11.35 7.18
N THR A 164 1.58 -12.56 7.50
CA THR A 164 1.44 -13.08 8.87
C THR A 164 2.70 -13.74 9.45
N SER A 165 3.76 -13.80 8.69
CA SER A 165 4.95 -14.57 9.08
C SER A 165 6.21 -13.73 9.29
N GLY A 166 6.11 -12.43 9.19
CA GLY A 166 7.29 -11.56 9.23
C GLY A 166 7.90 -11.47 10.60
N LEU A 167 9.20 -11.71 10.67
CA LEU A 167 10.04 -11.21 11.75
C LEU A 167 10.62 -9.89 11.30
N THR A 168 10.53 -8.93 12.17
CA THR A 168 11.11 -7.62 11.91
C THR A 168 12.61 -7.67 12.08
N ALA A 169 13.32 -7.36 11.02
CA ALA A 169 14.71 -6.97 11.12
C ALA A 169 14.75 -5.45 11.35
N TRP A 170 15.11 -5.06 12.57
CA TRP A 170 15.29 -3.64 12.88
C TRP A 170 16.65 -3.18 12.41
N ASP A 171 16.70 -1.98 11.87
CA ASP A 171 17.96 -1.25 11.78
C ASP A 171 18.02 -0.18 12.88
N PRO A 172 18.58 -0.51 14.06
CA PRO A 172 18.69 0.44 15.16
C PRO A 172 19.71 1.56 14.88
N THR A 173 20.49 1.42 13.83
CA THR A 173 21.51 2.39 13.41
C THR A 173 21.00 3.37 12.37
N ASP A 174 19.81 3.12 11.82
CA ASP A 174 19.15 4.04 10.91
C ASP A 174 18.91 5.39 11.61
N ASN A 175 19.44 6.46 11.04
CA ASN A 175 19.38 7.82 11.59
C ASN A 175 18.78 8.81 10.61
N ASP A 176 18.44 8.36 9.43
CA ASP A 176 17.92 9.24 8.40
C ASP A 176 16.47 9.63 8.74
N VAL A 177 15.99 10.69 8.14
CA VAL A 177 14.67 11.23 8.41
C VAL A 177 13.75 10.93 7.24
N LEU A 178 12.50 10.61 7.54
CA LEU A 178 11.48 10.43 6.51
C LEU A 178 10.80 11.78 6.22
N LYS A 179 10.59 12.08 4.95
CA LYS A 179 9.89 13.27 4.48
C LYS A 179 8.77 12.84 3.54
N ILE A 180 7.54 13.01 3.94
CA ILE A 180 6.38 12.64 3.13
C ILE A 180 5.92 13.85 2.33
N VAL A 181 5.84 13.70 1.01
CA VAL A 181 5.39 14.75 0.09
C VAL A 181 4.04 14.49 -0.52
N ASP A 182 3.64 13.21 -0.63
CA ASP A 182 2.35 12.85 -1.19
C ASP A 182 1.82 11.54 -0.62
N ILE A 183 0.49 11.40 -0.50
CA ILE A 183 -0.19 10.21 -0.03
C ILE A 183 -1.41 9.96 -0.91
N GLY A 184 -1.44 8.80 -1.55
CA GLY A 184 -2.59 8.30 -2.31
C GLY A 184 -3.29 7.15 -1.59
N PHE A 185 -4.56 6.99 -1.88
CA PHE A 185 -5.37 5.90 -1.35
C PHE A 185 -5.82 4.98 -2.49
N VAL A 186 -5.69 3.68 -2.27
CA VAL A 186 -6.18 2.66 -3.18
C VAL A 186 -7.57 2.24 -2.71
N GLN A 187 -8.55 2.38 -3.59
CA GLN A 187 -9.90 1.89 -3.37
C GLN A 187 -10.14 0.68 -4.26
N GLN A 188 -10.55 -0.42 -3.66
CA GLN A 188 -10.99 -1.57 -4.42
C GLN A 188 -12.41 -1.30 -4.94
N THR A 189 -12.53 -1.07 -6.22
CA THR A 189 -13.84 -1.08 -6.87
C THR A 189 -14.20 -2.53 -7.21
N SER A 190 -15.24 -3.05 -6.57
CA SER A 190 -15.84 -4.30 -7.01
C SER A 190 -16.54 -4.06 -8.34
N GLY A 191 -15.84 -4.33 -9.44
CA GLY A 191 -16.42 -4.37 -10.77
C GLY A 191 -16.69 -5.81 -11.16
N THR A 192 -17.84 -6.08 -11.77
CA THR A 192 -18.06 -7.35 -12.47
C THR A 192 -17.21 -7.33 -13.73
N PHE A 193 -16.11 -8.08 -13.71
CA PHE A 193 -15.30 -8.29 -14.91
C PHE A 193 -15.90 -9.45 -15.69
N ASN A 194 -16.61 -9.15 -16.78
CA ASN A 194 -17.02 -10.16 -17.75
C ASN A 194 -16.08 -10.08 -18.95
N ALA A 195 -15.32 -11.11 -19.21
CA ALA A 195 -14.50 -11.23 -20.41
C ALA A 195 -14.96 -12.42 -21.24
N ASN A 196 -15.18 -12.18 -22.53
CA ASN A 196 -15.39 -13.22 -23.50
C ASN A 196 -14.10 -13.41 -24.29
N LEU A 197 -13.49 -14.54 -24.14
CA LEU A 197 -12.27 -14.93 -24.86
C LEU A 197 -12.66 -15.93 -25.93
N ASP A 198 -12.14 -15.79 -27.13
CA ASP A 198 -12.30 -16.77 -28.22
C ASP A 198 -10.91 -17.24 -28.64
N PHE A 199 -10.61 -18.49 -28.30
CA PHE A 199 -9.38 -19.14 -28.73
C PHE A 199 -9.65 -19.86 -30.05
N SER A 200 -8.94 -19.49 -31.11
CA SER A 200 -9.02 -20.15 -32.39
C SER A 200 -7.78 -20.95 -32.72
N PHE A 201 -7.94 -22.13 -33.26
CA PHE A 201 -6.84 -22.96 -33.72
C PHE A 201 -7.23 -23.75 -34.98
N ALA A 202 -6.26 -24.09 -35.79
CA ALA A 202 -6.39 -25.00 -36.89
C ALA A 202 -5.33 -26.11 -36.75
N LEU A 203 -5.70 -27.31 -37.11
CA LEU A 203 -4.77 -28.43 -37.22
C LEU A 203 -4.38 -28.58 -38.69
N ALA A 204 -3.14 -28.98 -38.95
CA ALA A 204 -2.72 -29.40 -40.26
C ALA A 204 -2.31 -30.90 -40.19
N ASP A 205 -2.64 -31.65 -41.22
CA ASP A 205 -2.15 -33.04 -41.31
C ASP A 205 -0.70 -33.13 -41.81
N ALA A 206 -0.22 -34.34 -42.02
CA ALA A 206 1.21 -34.56 -42.32
C ALA A 206 1.67 -34.04 -43.70
N ASP A 207 0.74 -33.78 -44.62
CA ASP A 207 0.98 -33.19 -45.94
C ASP A 207 0.68 -31.68 -45.99
N GLY A 208 0.24 -31.12 -44.87
CA GLY A 208 0.10 -29.68 -44.66
C GLY A 208 -1.28 -29.14 -44.94
N ASP A 209 -2.28 -29.96 -45.19
CA ASP A 209 -3.64 -29.50 -45.40
C ASP A 209 -4.28 -29.08 -44.07
N PRO A 210 -4.70 -27.78 -43.91
CA PRO A 210 -5.30 -27.32 -42.69
C PRO A 210 -6.74 -27.77 -42.51
N THR A 211 -7.10 -28.09 -41.27
CA THR A 211 -8.50 -28.27 -40.91
C THR A 211 -9.22 -26.91 -40.87
N ALA A 212 -10.54 -26.94 -40.90
CA ALA A 212 -11.32 -25.72 -40.59
C ALA A 212 -10.96 -25.20 -39.20
N THR A 213 -10.87 -23.87 -39.07
CA THR A 213 -10.58 -23.21 -37.79
C THR A 213 -11.63 -23.63 -36.76
N GLN A 214 -11.16 -24.08 -35.63
CA GLN A 214 -11.95 -24.41 -34.45
C GLN A 214 -11.91 -23.26 -33.48
N HIS A 215 -12.98 -23.07 -32.73
CA HIS A 215 -13.11 -22.00 -31.73
C HIS A 215 -13.44 -22.57 -30.37
N ILE A 216 -12.80 -22.06 -29.34
CA ILE A 216 -13.11 -22.37 -27.94
C ILE A 216 -13.53 -21.06 -27.29
N PRO A 217 -14.81 -20.74 -27.22
CA PRO A 217 -15.28 -19.57 -26.48
C PRO A 217 -15.18 -19.84 -24.98
N VAL A 218 -14.58 -18.93 -24.25
CA VAL A 218 -14.48 -18.95 -22.79
C VAL A 218 -15.05 -17.66 -22.24
N THR A 219 -16.10 -17.78 -21.45
CA THR A 219 -16.64 -16.64 -20.70
C THR A 219 -16.07 -16.66 -19.28
N VAL A 220 -15.39 -15.61 -18.92
CA VAL A 220 -14.96 -15.37 -17.54
C VAL A 220 -15.96 -14.42 -16.92
N SER A 221 -16.69 -14.87 -15.91
CA SER A 221 -17.60 -14.03 -15.13
C SER A 221 -17.18 -14.04 -13.66
N ASN A 222 -17.42 -12.92 -13.00
CA ASN A 222 -17.16 -12.76 -11.57
C ASN A 222 -18.39 -13.15 -10.73
N ASP A 223 -19.32 -13.91 -11.30
CA ASP A 223 -20.47 -14.41 -10.56
C ASP A 223 -19.99 -15.56 -9.65
N TYR A 224 -19.83 -15.28 -8.37
CA TYR A 224 -19.75 -16.31 -7.36
C TYR A 224 -21.11 -17.03 -7.32
N ILE A 225 -21.13 -18.28 -7.76
CA ILE A 225 -22.26 -19.16 -7.47
C ILE A 225 -22.12 -19.54 -5.99
N VAL A 226 -23.07 -19.08 -5.19
CA VAL A 226 -23.22 -19.45 -3.79
C VAL A 226 -23.72 -20.88 -3.65
#